data_a98a5f315e65575c83983bff31eca69c
#
_entry.id   a98a5f315e65575c83983bff31eca69c
#
_cell.length_a   1.000
_cell.length_b   1.000
_cell.length_c   1.000
_cell.angle_alpha   90.00
_cell.angle_beta   90.00
_cell.angle_gamma   90.00
#
_symmetry.space_group_name_H-M   'P 1'
#
loop_
_entity.id
_entity.type
_entity.pdbx_description
1 polymer ?
#
loop_
_entity_poly.entity_id
_entity_poly.type
_entity_poly.pdbx_seq_one_letter_code
_entity_poly.pdbx_strand_id
1 'polypeptide(L)'
;MEAIRSRKEMKKQYGTDANLVSRISIHHKYSVNRKGFGNWLFEQYEFFEGCRILELGCGTGGLWKKRTLPEGAELILTDFSAGMLQRARENLAGMENVTFRQADIQDIPYPDGGFDTVIANMMLYHVPDRNRGIAEVRRVLKSGGIFACATSGENGIAEFVRELFADSHSIAPVKVPFTLQNGAELLKRHFSHVEIRRYEDHLEVTEPSDLVRYIRTLGAMADFSSVTDEEMLDTFEHHMENGVLTVPKEYGTFLAK
;
A
#
# COMPACT_ATOMS: atom_id res chain seq x y z
N MET A 1 -16.64 18.71 2.70
CA MET A 1 -16.89 17.57 3.61
C MET A 1 -16.14 16.38 3.01
N GLU A 2 -14.97 16.04 3.58
CA GLU A 2 -14.24 14.84 3.19
C GLU A 2 -15.09 13.63 3.57
N ALA A 3 -15.37 12.77 2.59
CA ALA A 3 -16.06 11.52 2.82
C ALA A 3 -15.14 10.62 3.65
N ILE A 4 -15.32 10.62 4.96
CA ILE A 4 -14.71 9.66 5.87
C ILE A 4 -15.22 8.30 5.43
N ARG A 5 -14.36 7.49 4.82
CA ARG A 5 -14.71 6.09 4.53
C ARG A 5 -15.13 5.42 5.82
N SER A 6 -16.39 5.01 5.88
CA SER A 6 -16.89 4.36 7.10
C SER A 6 -16.12 3.05 7.34
N ARG A 7 -15.90 2.68 8.61
CA ARG A 7 -15.35 1.36 8.99
C ARG A 7 -16.09 0.20 8.32
N LYS A 8 -17.37 0.42 7.96
CA LYS A 8 -18.22 -0.55 7.26
C LYS A 8 -17.84 -0.73 5.78
N GLU A 9 -17.43 0.34 5.11
CA GLU A 9 -16.97 0.30 3.72
C GLU A 9 -15.59 -0.37 3.59
N MET A 10 -14.68 -0.11 4.53
CA MET A 10 -13.40 -0.83 4.58
C MET A 10 -13.61 -2.34 4.79
N LYS A 11 -14.50 -2.75 5.70
CA LYS A 11 -14.84 -4.17 5.88
C LYS A 11 -15.41 -4.80 4.61
N LYS A 12 -16.19 -4.06 3.81
CA LYS A 12 -16.77 -4.54 2.55
C LYS A 12 -15.71 -4.64 1.45
N GLN A 13 -14.77 -3.69 1.36
CA GLN A 13 -13.73 -3.64 0.34
C GLN A 13 -12.68 -4.76 0.50
N TYR A 14 -12.35 -5.13 1.74
CA TYR A 14 -11.38 -6.17 2.09
C TYR A 14 -12.02 -7.47 2.57
N GLY A 15 -13.33 -7.61 2.44
CA GLY A 15 -14.08 -8.83 2.80
C GLY A 15 -13.92 -9.97 1.80
N THR A 16 -13.42 -9.70 0.57
CA THR A 16 -13.17 -10.72 -0.46
C THR A 16 -11.82 -10.52 -1.12
N ASP A 17 -11.09 -11.63 -1.37
CA ASP A 17 -9.76 -11.64 -2.00
C ASP A 17 -9.76 -11.23 -3.45
N ALA A 18 -10.88 -11.37 -4.15
CA ALA A 18 -10.95 -11.23 -5.60
C ALA A 18 -10.38 -9.89 -6.09
N ASN A 19 -10.73 -8.79 -5.41
CA ASN A 19 -10.23 -7.46 -5.77
C ASN A 19 -8.73 -7.28 -5.47
N LEU A 20 -8.24 -7.85 -4.36
CA LEU A 20 -6.82 -7.80 -4.01
C LEU A 20 -5.98 -8.65 -4.98
N VAL A 21 -6.44 -9.84 -5.32
CA VAL A 21 -5.79 -10.73 -6.29
C VAL A 21 -5.73 -10.07 -7.67
N SER A 22 -6.83 -9.47 -8.14
CA SER A 22 -6.85 -8.74 -9.42
C SER A 22 -5.89 -7.56 -9.43
N ARG A 23 -5.81 -6.78 -8.33
CA ARG A 23 -4.86 -5.67 -8.21
C ARG A 23 -3.40 -6.12 -8.22
N ILE A 24 -3.10 -7.24 -7.58
CA ILE A 24 -1.74 -7.79 -7.55
C ILE A 24 -1.36 -8.36 -8.92
N SER A 25 -2.29 -9.00 -9.62
CA SER A 25 -2.00 -9.73 -10.87
C SER A 25 -1.49 -8.82 -11.98
N ILE A 26 -2.02 -7.60 -12.15
CA ILE A 26 -1.56 -6.66 -13.18
C ILE A 26 -0.09 -6.28 -12.99
N HIS A 27 0.32 -6.08 -11.72
CA HIS A 27 1.71 -5.77 -11.40
C HIS A 27 2.63 -6.96 -11.65
N HIS A 28 2.20 -8.18 -11.35
CA HIS A 28 2.99 -9.38 -11.65
C HIS A 28 3.16 -9.61 -13.14
N LYS A 29 2.11 -9.34 -13.94
CA LYS A 29 2.11 -9.61 -15.37
C LYS A 29 2.92 -8.57 -16.14
N TYR A 30 2.78 -7.29 -15.80
CA TYR A 30 3.20 -6.18 -16.64
C TYR A 30 4.28 -5.26 -16.07
N SER A 31 4.64 -5.37 -14.77
CA SER A 31 5.74 -4.58 -14.21
C SER A 31 7.06 -4.88 -14.90
N VAL A 32 7.76 -3.85 -15.35
CA VAL A 32 9.10 -3.98 -15.94
C VAL A 32 10.16 -4.25 -14.90
N ASN A 33 9.99 -3.74 -13.69
CA ASN A 33 10.88 -4.03 -12.57
C ASN A 33 10.61 -5.42 -12.01
N ARG A 34 11.38 -6.40 -12.47
CA ARG A 34 11.24 -7.82 -12.10
C ARG A 34 11.58 -8.15 -10.64
N LYS A 35 12.23 -7.23 -9.91
CA LYS A 35 12.42 -7.38 -8.46
C LYS A 35 11.07 -7.47 -7.73
N GLY A 36 10.08 -6.69 -8.17
CA GLY A 36 8.78 -6.56 -7.55
C GLY A 36 8.79 -5.69 -6.29
N PHE A 37 7.71 -4.92 -6.10
CA PHE A 37 7.63 -3.90 -5.04
C PHE A 37 7.84 -4.46 -3.62
N GLY A 38 7.27 -5.64 -3.31
CA GLY A 38 7.42 -6.26 -1.99
C GLY A 38 8.87 -6.65 -1.67
N ASN A 39 9.63 -7.14 -2.67
CA ASN A 39 11.06 -7.43 -2.49
C ASN A 39 11.87 -6.17 -2.30
N TRP A 40 11.59 -5.15 -3.12
CA TRP A 40 12.24 -3.86 -3.00
C TRP A 40 11.96 -3.20 -1.64
N LEU A 41 10.72 -3.24 -1.14
CA LEU A 41 10.36 -2.72 0.18
C LEU A 41 11.16 -3.42 1.28
N PHE A 42 11.23 -4.75 1.24
CA PHE A 42 11.95 -5.51 2.25
C PHE A 42 13.43 -5.12 2.33
N GLU A 43 14.06 -4.79 1.21
CA GLU A 43 15.44 -4.31 1.15
C GLU A 43 15.64 -2.90 1.73
N GLN A 44 14.56 -2.14 1.94
CA GLN A 44 14.64 -0.81 2.56
C GLN A 44 14.70 -0.89 4.09
N TYR A 45 14.43 -2.06 4.66
CA TYR A 45 14.39 -2.24 6.11
C TYR A 45 15.70 -2.81 6.62
N GLU A 46 16.15 -2.26 7.75
CA GLU A 46 17.31 -2.74 8.47
C GLU A 46 16.84 -3.45 9.73
N PHE A 47 16.98 -4.78 9.75
CA PHE A 47 16.68 -5.60 10.91
C PHE A 47 17.99 -6.13 11.51
N PHE A 48 18.04 -6.24 12.83
CA PHE A 48 19.20 -6.71 13.58
C PHE A 48 18.78 -7.76 14.61
N GLU A 49 19.74 -8.46 15.15
CA GLU A 49 19.56 -9.50 16.16
C GLU A 49 18.80 -8.97 17.38
N GLY A 50 17.74 -9.68 17.78
CA GLY A 50 16.89 -9.31 18.91
C GLY A 50 15.97 -8.10 18.67
N CYS A 51 15.89 -7.54 17.44
CA CYS A 51 15.00 -6.41 17.19
C CYS A 51 13.51 -6.79 17.29
N ARG A 52 12.69 -5.83 17.69
CA ARG A 52 11.23 -5.96 17.73
C ARG A 52 10.58 -5.15 16.63
N ILE A 53 9.81 -5.83 15.79
CA ILE A 53 9.20 -5.29 14.57
C ILE A 53 7.68 -5.34 14.74
N LEU A 54 7.00 -4.22 14.47
CA LEU A 54 5.55 -4.13 14.40
C LEU A 54 5.13 -3.77 12.98
N GLU A 55 4.31 -4.58 12.34
CA GLU A 55 3.63 -4.18 11.10
C GLU A 55 2.16 -3.90 11.36
N LEU A 56 1.72 -2.72 10.93
CA LEU A 56 0.36 -2.21 11.01
C LEU A 56 -0.29 -2.34 9.63
N GLY A 57 -1.42 -3.04 9.54
CA GLY A 57 -2.09 -3.30 8.27
C GLY A 57 -1.33 -4.33 7.42
N CYS A 58 -0.93 -5.44 8.00
CA CYS A 58 -0.14 -6.48 7.33
C CYS A 58 -0.89 -7.21 6.19
N GLY A 59 -2.20 -7.02 6.10
CA GLY A 59 -3.04 -7.72 5.12
C GLY A 59 -2.91 -9.24 5.27
N THR A 60 -2.56 -9.91 4.18
CA THR A 60 -2.36 -11.37 4.16
C THR A 60 -0.94 -11.81 4.56
N GLY A 61 -0.10 -10.90 5.05
CA GLY A 61 1.29 -11.20 5.45
C GLY A 61 2.25 -11.43 4.28
N GLY A 62 1.87 -11.00 3.07
CA GLY A 62 2.62 -11.31 1.85
C GLY A 62 4.06 -10.80 1.83
N LEU A 63 4.35 -9.70 2.52
CA LEU A 63 5.70 -9.14 2.66
C LEU A 63 6.68 -10.13 3.29
N TRP A 64 6.22 -10.93 4.24
CA TRP A 64 7.04 -11.82 5.06
C TRP A 64 7.16 -13.24 4.50
N LYS A 65 6.41 -13.55 3.45
CA LYS A 65 6.45 -14.89 2.85
C LYS A 65 7.84 -15.22 2.32
N LYS A 66 8.40 -16.36 2.77
CA LYS A 66 9.77 -16.80 2.44
C LYS A 66 10.88 -15.84 2.92
N ARG A 67 10.64 -15.11 4.00
CA ARG A 67 11.64 -14.27 4.64
C ARG A 67 12.17 -14.94 5.90
N THR A 68 13.43 -14.68 6.19
CA THR A 68 14.08 -15.07 7.44
C THR A 68 14.38 -13.80 8.22
N LEU A 69 14.05 -13.80 9.50
CA LEU A 69 14.40 -12.73 10.42
C LEU A 69 15.78 -13.00 11.05
N PRO A 70 16.48 -11.95 11.50
CA PRO A 70 17.68 -12.13 12.32
C PRO A 70 17.38 -12.94 13.60
N GLU A 71 18.41 -13.55 14.16
CA GLU A 71 18.30 -14.34 15.39
C GLU A 71 17.68 -13.51 16.53
N GLY A 72 16.76 -14.09 17.26
CA GLY A 72 16.06 -13.43 18.37
C GLY A 72 15.11 -12.30 18.00
N ALA A 73 14.98 -11.95 16.71
CA ALA A 73 14.04 -10.92 16.30
C ALA A 73 12.59 -11.37 16.48
N GLU A 74 11.73 -10.46 16.96
CA GLU A 74 10.29 -10.66 17.14
C GLU A 74 9.49 -9.86 16.13
N LEU A 75 8.57 -10.52 15.40
CA LEU A 75 7.67 -9.89 14.45
C LEU A 75 6.23 -9.92 14.97
N ILE A 76 5.63 -8.76 15.09
CA ILE A 76 4.22 -8.62 15.42
C ILE A 76 3.48 -8.09 14.19
N LEU A 77 2.57 -8.90 13.65
CA LEU A 77 1.73 -8.56 12.52
C LEU A 77 0.35 -8.17 13.00
N THR A 78 -0.07 -6.97 12.63
CA THR A 78 -1.40 -6.47 12.99
C THR A 78 -2.19 -6.03 11.76
N ASP A 79 -3.50 -6.20 11.84
CA ASP A 79 -4.45 -5.66 10.86
C ASP A 79 -5.75 -5.29 11.56
N PHE A 80 -6.46 -4.31 11.00
CA PHE A 80 -7.80 -3.95 11.47
C PHE A 80 -8.83 -5.05 11.14
N SER A 81 -8.61 -5.80 10.06
CA SER A 81 -9.46 -6.90 9.59
C SER A 81 -9.04 -8.23 10.19
N ALA A 82 -9.90 -8.82 10.99
CA ALA A 82 -9.69 -10.17 11.52
C ALA A 82 -9.57 -11.23 10.39
N GLY A 83 -10.26 -11.04 9.27
CA GLY A 83 -10.18 -11.93 8.10
C GLY A 83 -8.80 -11.88 7.43
N MET A 84 -8.20 -10.69 7.32
CA MET A 84 -6.83 -10.55 6.81
C MET A 84 -5.82 -11.23 7.73
N LEU A 85 -5.95 -11.04 9.05
CA LEU A 85 -5.08 -11.71 10.03
C LEU A 85 -5.19 -13.24 9.98
N GLN A 86 -6.41 -13.77 9.78
CA GLN A 86 -6.59 -15.22 9.64
C GLN A 86 -5.79 -15.75 8.44
N ARG A 87 -5.86 -15.06 7.31
CA ARG A 87 -5.08 -15.43 6.11
C ARG A 87 -3.58 -15.23 6.29
N ALA A 88 -3.17 -14.18 7.01
CA ALA A 88 -1.76 -14.00 7.34
C ALA A 88 -1.21 -15.19 8.15
N ARG A 89 -1.97 -15.70 9.14
CA ARG A 89 -1.61 -16.91 9.88
C ARG A 89 -1.46 -18.14 8.97
N GLU A 90 -2.39 -18.31 8.04
CA GLU A 90 -2.35 -19.41 7.07
C GLU A 90 -1.14 -19.30 6.13
N ASN A 91 -0.89 -18.12 5.59
CA ASN A 91 0.20 -17.87 4.66
C ASN A 91 1.60 -17.97 5.28
N LEU A 92 1.70 -17.70 6.58
CA LEU A 92 2.94 -17.70 7.35
C LEU A 92 3.01 -18.87 8.34
N ALA A 93 2.19 -19.92 8.14
CA ALA A 93 2.24 -21.12 8.93
C ALA A 93 3.66 -21.71 8.90
N GLY A 94 4.27 -21.90 10.07
CA GLY A 94 5.65 -22.37 10.21
C GLY A 94 6.73 -21.29 10.24
N MET A 95 6.38 -19.99 10.12
CA MET A 95 7.32 -18.93 10.43
C MET A 95 7.42 -18.76 11.95
N GLU A 96 8.62 -18.89 12.48
CA GLU A 96 8.89 -18.75 13.92
C GLU A 96 8.96 -17.28 14.35
N ASN A 97 8.75 -17.01 15.63
CA ASN A 97 8.83 -15.68 16.26
C ASN A 97 7.87 -14.64 15.66
N VAL A 98 6.71 -15.10 15.16
CA VAL A 98 5.65 -14.23 14.62
C VAL A 98 4.41 -14.27 15.51
N THR A 99 3.93 -13.09 15.87
CA THR A 99 2.67 -12.91 16.63
C THR A 99 1.65 -12.14 15.78
N PHE A 100 0.37 -12.52 15.90
CA PHE A 100 -0.71 -11.88 15.13
C PHE A 100 -1.73 -11.28 16.10
N ARG A 101 -2.03 -10.00 15.94
CA ARG A 101 -2.98 -9.29 16.81
C ARG A 101 -3.85 -8.32 16.01
N GLN A 102 -5.15 -8.31 16.26
CA GLN A 102 -6.02 -7.28 15.69
C GLN A 102 -5.74 -5.94 16.37
N ALA A 103 -5.48 -4.88 15.59
CA ALA A 103 -5.21 -3.55 16.11
C ALA A 103 -5.68 -2.45 15.14
N ASP A 104 -6.00 -1.28 15.70
CA ASP A 104 -6.18 -0.03 14.98
C ASP A 104 -4.91 0.81 15.17
N ILE A 105 -4.33 1.32 14.09
CA ILE A 105 -3.16 2.21 14.17
C ILE A 105 -3.43 3.45 15.03
N GLN A 106 -4.69 3.87 15.16
CA GLN A 106 -5.08 5.04 15.96
C GLN A 106 -5.15 4.75 17.47
N ASP A 107 -4.96 3.47 17.87
CA ASP A 107 -4.95 3.01 19.26
C ASP A 107 -4.13 1.73 19.34
N ILE A 108 -2.81 1.87 19.31
CA ILE A 108 -1.89 0.73 19.24
C ILE A 108 -1.76 0.09 20.64
N PRO A 109 -2.18 -1.19 20.82
CA PRO A 109 -2.29 -1.82 22.14
C PRO A 109 -0.94 -2.35 22.66
N TYR A 110 0.09 -1.50 22.60
CA TYR A 110 1.42 -1.76 23.10
C TYR A 110 1.96 -0.55 23.88
N PRO A 111 2.88 -0.78 24.85
CA PRO A 111 3.47 0.31 25.64
C PRO A 111 4.38 1.20 24.78
N ASP A 112 4.71 2.36 25.34
CA ASP A 112 5.65 3.31 24.79
C ASP A 112 7.05 2.68 24.63
N GLY A 113 7.74 3.03 23.54
CA GLY A 113 9.13 2.61 23.32
C GLY A 113 9.32 1.09 23.21
N GLY A 114 8.31 0.37 22.70
CA GLY A 114 8.34 -1.09 22.61
C GLY A 114 9.00 -1.66 21.35
N PHE A 115 9.21 -0.88 20.30
CA PHE A 115 9.61 -1.38 18.97
C PHE A 115 10.82 -0.64 18.42
N ASP A 116 11.70 -1.40 17.75
CA ASP A 116 12.82 -0.86 16.99
C ASP A 116 12.38 -0.39 15.61
N THR A 117 11.45 -1.11 15.00
CA THR A 117 10.90 -0.78 13.69
C THR A 117 9.37 -0.92 13.70
N VAL A 118 8.69 0.08 13.17
CA VAL A 118 7.26 0.01 12.86
C VAL A 118 7.07 0.17 11.36
N ILE A 119 6.24 -0.67 10.75
CA ILE A 119 5.98 -0.71 9.32
C ILE A 119 4.49 -0.49 9.07
N ALA A 120 4.15 0.35 8.08
CA ALA A 120 2.76 0.58 7.65
C ALA A 120 2.69 0.72 6.11
N ASN A 121 2.68 -0.40 5.40
CA ASN A 121 2.73 -0.41 3.94
C ASN A 121 1.35 -0.36 3.30
N MET A 122 1.14 0.58 2.36
CA MET A 122 -0.06 0.70 1.53
C MET A 122 -1.37 0.75 2.34
N MET A 123 -1.34 1.39 3.53
CA MET A 123 -2.51 1.42 4.43
C MET A 123 -2.85 2.80 5.00
N LEU A 124 -1.91 3.74 5.12
CA LEU A 124 -2.14 5.04 5.76
C LEU A 124 -3.24 5.88 5.08
N TYR A 125 -3.42 5.74 3.79
CA TYR A 125 -4.50 6.43 3.07
C TYR A 125 -5.91 5.91 3.44
N HIS A 126 -6.01 4.80 4.16
CA HIS A 126 -7.27 4.28 4.71
C HIS A 126 -7.56 4.77 6.14
N VAL A 127 -6.57 5.36 6.81
CA VAL A 127 -6.71 5.78 8.21
C VAL A 127 -7.49 7.09 8.30
N PRO A 128 -8.60 7.16 9.05
CA PRO A 128 -9.39 8.38 9.18
C PRO A 128 -8.60 9.54 9.81
N ASP A 129 -8.02 9.30 10.98
CA ASP A 129 -7.14 10.27 11.67
C ASP A 129 -5.68 9.79 11.57
N ARG A 130 -5.04 10.15 10.46
CA ARG A 130 -3.63 9.81 10.19
C ARG A 130 -2.67 10.47 11.18
N ASN A 131 -3.00 11.69 11.62
CA ASN A 131 -2.16 12.39 12.58
C ASN A 131 -2.11 11.64 13.92
N ARG A 132 -3.27 11.17 14.42
CA ARG A 132 -3.36 10.31 15.59
C ARG A 132 -2.63 8.98 15.38
N GLY A 133 -2.83 8.32 14.24
CA GLY A 133 -2.15 7.06 13.93
C GLY A 133 -0.63 7.19 13.92
N ILE A 134 -0.10 8.26 13.32
CA ILE A 134 1.35 8.52 13.29
C ILE A 134 1.87 8.91 14.68
N ALA A 135 1.10 9.62 15.49
CA ALA A 135 1.45 9.90 16.89
C ALA A 135 1.56 8.61 17.72
N GLU A 136 0.63 7.66 17.55
CA GLU A 136 0.68 6.34 18.19
C GLU A 136 1.91 5.53 17.72
N VAL A 137 2.23 5.56 16.43
CA VAL A 137 3.46 4.95 15.91
C VAL A 137 4.68 5.54 16.60
N ARG A 138 4.77 6.88 16.70
CA ARG A 138 5.89 7.54 17.38
C ARG A 138 5.97 7.15 18.86
N ARG A 139 4.82 7.02 19.53
CA ARG A 139 4.76 6.61 20.94
C ARG A 139 5.33 5.22 21.18
N VAL A 140 4.96 4.24 20.33
CA VAL A 140 5.40 2.85 20.53
C VAL A 140 6.82 2.58 20.00
N LEU A 141 7.40 3.48 19.21
CA LEU A 141 8.80 3.39 18.77
C LEU A 141 9.78 3.75 19.89
N LYS A 142 10.83 2.99 20.00
CA LYS A 142 12.00 3.32 20.83
C LYS A 142 12.63 4.65 20.39
N SER A 143 13.44 5.26 21.24
CA SER A 143 14.32 6.34 20.83
C SER A 143 15.25 5.86 19.73
N GLY A 144 15.32 6.56 18.60
CA GLY A 144 16.09 6.15 17.42
C GLY A 144 15.48 5.03 16.58
N GLY A 145 14.30 4.52 16.95
CA GLY A 145 13.55 3.55 16.14
C GLY A 145 13.07 4.14 14.81
N ILE A 146 12.76 3.27 13.85
CA ILE A 146 12.41 3.63 12.47
C ILE A 146 10.94 3.36 12.21
N PHE A 147 10.25 4.34 11.66
CA PHE A 147 8.96 4.18 11.01
C PHE A 147 9.12 4.08 9.50
N ALA A 148 8.76 2.95 8.92
CA ALA A 148 8.74 2.74 7.48
C ALA A 148 7.29 2.69 6.99
N CYS A 149 6.92 3.55 6.02
CA CYS A 149 5.57 3.52 5.46
C CYS A 149 5.57 3.74 3.95
N ALA A 150 5.00 2.75 3.24
CA ALA A 150 4.90 2.81 1.79
C ALA A 150 3.53 3.31 1.34
N THR A 151 3.53 4.02 0.21
CA THR A 151 2.31 4.51 -0.44
C THR A 151 2.52 4.69 -1.95
N SER A 152 1.42 4.99 -2.65
CA SER A 152 1.46 5.43 -4.05
C SER A 152 1.67 6.95 -4.14
N GLY A 153 2.14 7.38 -5.29
CA GLY A 153 2.11 8.80 -5.68
C GLY A 153 0.78 9.19 -6.31
N GLU A 154 0.71 10.46 -6.71
CA GLU A 154 -0.48 11.06 -7.34
C GLU A 154 -0.50 10.81 -8.86
N ASN A 155 0.68 10.60 -9.48
CA ASN A 155 0.84 10.43 -10.93
C ASN A 155 0.96 8.95 -11.35
N GLY A 156 0.17 8.08 -10.71
CA GLY A 156 0.16 6.65 -11.02
C GLY A 156 -0.94 6.24 -12.00
N ILE A 157 -1.21 4.94 -12.06
CA ILE A 157 -2.13 4.29 -13.02
C ILE A 157 -3.48 4.99 -13.12
N ALA A 158 -4.10 5.32 -11.98
CA ALA A 158 -5.45 5.91 -11.97
C ALA A 158 -5.49 7.32 -12.56
N GLU A 159 -4.49 8.14 -12.28
CA GLU A 159 -4.40 9.49 -12.83
C GLU A 159 -4.06 9.44 -14.33
N PHE A 160 -3.14 8.59 -14.75
CA PHE A 160 -2.87 8.35 -16.16
C PHE A 160 -4.15 7.99 -16.95
N VAL A 161 -4.95 7.05 -16.44
CA VAL A 161 -6.21 6.68 -17.09
C VAL A 161 -7.21 7.85 -17.07
N ARG A 162 -7.29 8.62 -15.97
CA ARG A 162 -8.14 9.81 -15.91
C ARG A 162 -7.75 10.84 -17.00
N GLU A 163 -6.46 11.05 -17.22
CA GLU A 163 -5.96 11.98 -18.24
C GLU A 163 -6.33 11.56 -19.65
N LEU A 164 -6.31 10.27 -19.96
CA LEU A 164 -6.74 9.75 -21.27
C LEU A 164 -8.21 10.08 -21.60
N PHE A 165 -9.05 10.28 -20.59
CA PHE A 165 -10.47 10.59 -20.73
C PHE A 165 -10.84 12.03 -20.39
N ALA A 166 -9.85 12.91 -20.13
CA ALA A 166 -10.10 14.28 -19.63
C ALA A 166 -10.91 15.15 -20.62
N ASP A 167 -10.74 14.92 -21.91
CA ASP A 167 -11.44 15.68 -22.97
C ASP A 167 -12.86 15.16 -23.24
N SER A 168 -13.14 13.90 -22.97
CA SER A 168 -14.43 13.23 -23.28
C SER A 168 -15.33 13.04 -22.06
N HIS A 169 -14.76 12.92 -20.86
CA HIS A 169 -15.46 12.64 -19.63
C HIS A 169 -15.00 13.52 -18.47
N SER A 170 -15.96 14.01 -17.66
CA SER A 170 -15.67 14.74 -16.44
C SER A 170 -15.41 13.77 -15.29
N ILE A 171 -14.18 13.24 -15.21
CA ILE A 171 -13.74 12.35 -14.13
C ILE A 171 -13.05 13.17 -13.05
N ALA A 172 -13.55 13.09 -11.82
CA ALA A 172 -12.95 13.82 -10.70
C ALA A 172 -11.50 13.35 -10.44
N PRO A 173 -10.58 14.26 -10.10
CA PRO A 173 -9.21 13.89 -9.74
C PRO A 173 -9.16 12.85 -8.62
N VAL A 174 -8.23 11.92 -8.74
CA VAL A 174 -7.99 10.88 -7.72
C VAL A 174 -7.44 11.52 -6.46
N LYS A 175 -8.24 11.55 -5.39
CA LYS A 175 -7.82 12.12 -4.10
C LYS A 175 -7.41 11.01 -3.15
N VAL A 176 -6.11 10.76 -3.07
CA VAL A 176 -5.52 9.88 -2.07
C VAL A 176 -4.99 10.73 -0.90
N PRO A 177 -5.47 10.53 0.32
CA PRO A 177 -5.17 11.44 1.43
C PRO A 177 -3.76 11.26 2.04
N PHE A 178 -2.99 10.28 1.58
CA PHE A 178 -1.60 10.06 1.93
C PHE A 178 -0.85 9.54 0.71
N THR A 179 0.03 10.34 0.13
CA THR A 179 0.75 10.09 -1.12
C THR A 179 2.25 10.36 -0.94
N LEU A 180 3.05 10.03 -1.94
CA LEU A 180 4.48 10.40 -1.96
C LEU A 180 4.67 11.93 -1.98
N GLN A 181 3.70 12.69 -2.50
CA GLN A 181 3.75 14.15 -2.58
C GLN A 181 3.44 14.83 -1.24
N ASN A 182 2.48 14.32 -0.47
CA ASN A 182 1.99 14.97 0.74
C ASN A 182 2.41 14.30 2.06
N GLY A 183 2.82 13.02 2.02
CA GLY A 183 3.10 12.22 3.22
C GLY A 183 4.26 12.76 4.06
N ALA A 184 5.31 13.28 3.41
CA ALA A 184 6.47 13.81 4.13
C ALA A 184 6.12 14.97 5.08
N GLU A 185 5.21 15.86 4.67
CA GLU A 185 4.78 16.99 5.51
C GLU A 185 4.08 16.52 6.79
N LEU A 186 3.22 15.52 6.65
CA LEU A 186 2.53 14.93 7.80
C LEU A 186 3.49 14.20 8.75
N LEU A 187 4.44 13.44 8.20
CA LEU A 187 5.44 12.71 8.98
C LEU A 187 6.38 13.65 9.75
N LYS A 188 6.80 14.77 9.15
CA LYS A 188 7.66 15.78 9.80
C LYS A 188 7.04 16.44 11.02
N ARG A 189 5.73 16.30 11.27
CA ARG A 189 5.10 16.77 12.51
C ARG A 189 5.45 15.90 13.72
N HIS A 190 5.90 14.67 13.48
CA HIS A 190 6.16 13.66 14.51
C HIS A 190 7.59 13.14 14.51
N PHE A 191 8.32 13.29 13.41
CA PHE A 191 9.67 12.77 13.20
C PHE A 191 10.61 13.88 12.76
N SER A 192 11.83 13.87 13.31
CA SER A 192 12.85 14.88 13.00
C SER A 192 13.51 14.69 11.63
N HIS A 193 13.52 13.45 11.14
CA HIS A 193 14.08 13.10 9.85
C HIS A 193 13.09 12.26 9.05
N VAL A 194 12.89 12.61 7.78
CA VAL A 194 12.01 11.87 6.86
C VAL A 194 12.70 11.79 5.50
N GLU A 195 13.06 10.57 5.11
CA GLU A 195 13.63 10.23 3.81
C GLU A 195 12.55 9.60 2.93
N ILE A 196 12.55 9.92 1.63
CA ILE A 196 11.69 9.29 0.62
C ILE A 196 12.56 8.44 -0.27
N ARG A 197 12.18 7.17 -0.46
CA ARG A 197 12.76 6.28 -1.47
C ARG A 197 11.70 5.91 -2.48
N ARG A 198 12.01 6.12 -3.76
CA ARG A 198 11.09 5.84 -4.88
C ARG A 198 11.39 4.48 -5.48
N TYR A 199 10.34 3.78 -5.86
CA TYR A 199 10.42 2.52 -6.59
C TYR A 199 10.23 2.80 -8.07
N GLU A 200 11.32 2.71 -8.82
CA GLU A 200 11.30 2.93 -10.28
C GLU A 200 10.66 1.73 -10.98
N ASP A 201 9.48 1.96 -11.57
CA ASP A 201 8.71 0.94 -12.28
C ASP A 201 7.63 1.57 -13.17
N HIS A 202 7.20 0.84 -14.18
CA HIS A 202 6.01 1.10 -14.98
C HIS A 202 5.40 -0.23 -15.45
N LEU A 203 4.21 -0.20 -16.04
CA LEU A 203 3.61 -1.37 -16.63
C LEU A 203 3.73 -1.30 -18.15
N GLU A 204 4.08 -2.41 -18.78
CA GLU A 204 4.02 -2.63 -20.24
C GLU A 204 2.81 -3.53 -20.52
N VAL A 205 1.65 -2.92 -20.67
CA VAL A 205 0.37 -3.64 -20.83
C VAL A 205 0.20 -4.05 -22.29
N THR A 206 0.15 -5.37 -22.53
CA THR A 206 -0.09 -5.97 -23.85
C THR A 206 -1.54 -6.40 -24.05
N GLU A 207 -2.32 -6.55 -22.96
CA GLU A 207 -3.73 -6.91 -22.98
C GLU A 207 -4.56 -5.81 -22.29
N PRO A 208 -5.10 -4.85 -23.03
CA PRO A 208 -5.86 -3.71 -22.48
C PRO A 208 -7.00 -4.11 -21.54
N SER A 209 -7.65 -5.25 -21.78
CA SER A 209 -8.72 -5.78 -20.94
C SER A 209 -8.29 -6.05 -19.50
N ASP A 210 -7.00 -6.34 -19.25
CA ASP A 210 -6.46 -6.50 -17.90
C ASP A 210 -6.41 -5.15 -17.16
N LEU A 211 -6.11 -4.07 -17.88
CA LEU A 211 -6.12 -2.72 -17.31
C LEU A 211 -7.56 -2.27 -17.02
N VAL A 212 -8.52 -2.54 -17.91
CA VAL A 212 -9.95 -2.28 -17.65
C VAL A 212 -10.39 -2.98 -16.37
N ARG A 213 -10.09 -4.27 -16.22
CA ARG A 213 -10.42 -5.02 -14.99
C ARG A 213 -9.78 -4.41 -13.75
N TYR A 214 -8.52 -3.99 -13.84
CA TYR A 214 -7.85 -3.32 -12.74
C TYR A 214 -8.55 -2.01 -12.35
N ILE A 215 -8.86 -1.13 -13.33
CA ILE A 215 -9.54 0.15 -13.10
C ILE A 215 -10.89 -0.06 -12.41
N ARG A 216 -11.67 -1.07 -12.80
CA ARG A 216 -12.95 -1.41 -12.14
C ARG A 216 -12.79 -1.82 -10.66
N THR A 217 -11.60 -2.27 -10.25
CA THR A 217 -11.32 -2.56 -8.83
C THR A 217 -11.04 -1.32 -7.99
N LEU A 218 -10.75 -0.16 -8.59
CA LEU A 218 -10.39 1.05 -7.86
C LEU A 218 -11.58 1.63 -7.08
N GLY A 219 -12.80 1.46 -7.59
CA GLY A 219 -14.04 1.83 -6.90
C GLY A 219 -14.02 3.26 -6.36
N ALA A 220 -14.19 3.41 -5.05
CA ALA A 220 -14.22 4.72 -4.40
C ALA A 220 -12.88 5.49 -4.41
N MET A 221 -11.78 4.91 -4.90
CA MET A 221 -10.50 5.64 -5.06
C MET A 221 -10.51 6.51 -6.32
N ALA A 222 -11.14 6.01 -7.38
CA ALA A 222 -11.31 6.72 -8.64
C ALA A 222 -12.61 6.24 -9.31
N ASP A 223 -13.54 7.14 -9.59
CA ASP A 223 -14.82 6.81 -10.17
C ASP A 223 -14.76 6.91 -11.70
N PHE A 224 -14.64 5.76 -12.34
CA PHE A 224 -14.69 5.59 -13.79
C PHE A 224 -16.02 5.02 -14.28
N SER A 225 -17.10 5.15 -13.52
CA SER A 225 -18.42 4.60 -13.88
C SER A 225 -19.05 5.27 -15.10
N SER A 226 -18.64 6.49 -15.42
CA SER A 226 -19.10 7.23 -16.60
C SER A 226 -18.46 6.76 -17.92
N VAL A 227 -17.37 5.99 -17.86
CA VAL A 227 -16.67 5.44 -19.04
C VAL A 227 -17.01 3.97 -19.16
N THR A 228 -17.48 3.53 -20.34
CA THR A 228 -17.79 2.12 -20.59
C THR A 228 -16.52 1.29 -20.76
N ASP A 229 -16.61 -0.04 -20.64
CA ASP A 229 -15.48 -0.93 -20.87
C ASP A 229 -15.03 -0.89 -22.34
N GLU A 230 -15.97 -0.72 -23.28
CA GLU A 230 -15.69 -0.59 -24.70
C GLU A 230 -14.89 0.68 -25.01
N GLU A 231 -15.31 1.83 -24.47
CA GLU A 231 -14.57 3.09 -24.60
C GLU A 231 -13.16 3.00 -24.00
N MET A 232 -13.02 2.32 -22.85
CA MET A 232 -11.69 2.09 -22.25
C MET A 232 -10.81 1.26 -23.17
N LEU A 233 -11.32 0.15 -23.70
CA LEU A 233 -10.58 -0.74 -24.60
C LEU A 233 -10.13 0.01 -25.85
N ASP A 234 -11.04 0.69 -26.53
CA ASP A 234 -10.76 1.46 -27.75
C ASP A 234 -9.68 2.53 -27.48
N THR A 235 -9.84 3.30 -26.40
CA THR A 235 -8.86 4.33 -26.02
C THR A 235 -7.49 3.72 -25.70
N PHE A 236 -7.43 2.63 -24.97
CA PHE A 236 -6.16 1.99 -24.63
C PHE A 236 -5.48 1.41 -25.86
N GLU A 237 -6.22 0.78 -26.77
CA GLU A 237 -5.70 0.24 -28.03
C GLU A 237 -5.13 1.35 -28.93
N HIS A 238 -5.79 2.51 -29.00
CA HIS A 238 -5.31 3.68 -29.76
C HIS A 238 -4.00 4.28 -29.18
N HIS A 239 -3.77 4.11 -27.89
CA HIS A 239 -2.55 4.61 -27.21
C HIS A 239 -1.43 3.56 -27.14
N MET A 240 -1.65 2.36 -27.70
CA MET A 240 -0.59 1.35 -27.75
C MET A 240 0.43 1.69 -28.83
N GLU A 241 1.70 1.59 -28.49
CA GLU A 241 2.82 1.67 -29.43
C GLU A 241 3.44 0.29 -29.58
N ASN A 242 3.53 -0.22 -30.80
CA ASN A 242 4.05 -1.57 -31.10
C ASN A 242 3.38 -2.69 -30.28
N GLY A 243 2.09 -2.57 -30.02
CA GLY A 243 1.32 -3.56 -29.24
C GLY A 243 1.51 -3.47 -27.73
N VAL A 244 2.04 -2.37 -27.20
CA VAL A 244 2.27 -2.13 -25.77
C VAL A 244 1.73 -0.78 -25.37
N LEU A 245 0.93 -0.74 -24.29
CA LEU A 245 0.55 0.48 -23.60
C LEU A 245 1.46 0.66 -22.38
N THR A 246 2.27 1.71 -22.39
CA THR A 246 3.12 2.09 -21.25
C THR A 246 2.29 2.85 -20.22
N VAL A 247 2.16 2.29 -19.01
CA VAL A 247 1.34 2.87 -17.93
C VAL A 247 2.23 3.22 -16.75
N PRO A 248 2.27 4.50 -16.31
CA PRO A 248 3.12 4.93 -15.21
C PRO A 248 2.69 4.29 -13.90
N LYS A 249 3.68 4.05 -13.03
CA LYS A 249 3.48 3.49 -11.71
C LYS A 249 4.35 4.24 -10.71
N GLU A 250 3.72 4.99 -9.83
CA GLU A 250 4.43 5.79 -8.86
C GLU A 250 4.25 5.21 -7.46
N TYR A 251 5.27 4.52 -6.96
CA TYR A 251 5.30 3.91 -5.63
C TYR A 251 6.60 4.27 -4.90
N GLY A 252 6.57 4.19 -3.58
CA GLY A 252 7.75 4.41 -2.76
C GLY A 252 7.47 4.19 -1.28
N THR A 253 8.48 4.46 -0.47
CA THR A 253 8.41 4.39 0.98
C THR A 253 9.04 5.61 1.63
N PHE A 254 8.50 5.99 2.77
CA PHE A 254 9.13 6.92 3.70
C PHE A 254 9.85 6.13 4.78
N LEU A 255 11.03 6.60 5.17
CA LEU A 255 11.74 6.20 6.38
C LEU A 255 11.83 7.41 7.30
N ALA A 256 11.22 7.32 8.46
CA ALA A 256 11.12 8.42 9.41
C ALA A 256 11.74 8.06 10.78
N LYS A 257 12.54 9.02 11.35
CA LYS A 257 13.23 8.89 12.63
C LYS A 257 12.99 10.07 13.54
#